data_8fb027fbfd9db39457afc90ca28bc2cb
#
_entry.id   8fb027fbfd9db39457afc90ca28bc2cb
#
_cell.length_a   1.000
_cell.length_b   1.000
_cell.length_c   1.000
_cell.angle_alpha   90.00
_cell.angle_beta   90.00
_cell.angle_gamma   90.00
#
_symmetry.space_group_name_H-M   'P 1'
#
loop_
_entity.id
_entity.type
_entity.pdbx_description
1 polymer ?
#
loop_
_entity_poly.entity_id
_entity_poly.type
_entity_poly.pdbx_seq_one_letter_code
_entity_poly.pdbx_strand_id
1 'polypeptide(L)'
;EDNMFRFWYRFVPENSSIISRGAVELAYSRIAPYLSDYMGAVFEEICKQYLWKRLLNGDSEIDFTDIGRWWGTNPKTRQQEEIDIIGSAAKNTALFGECKWRNESVDLGVLETLVERSKLFNFDKKHFYIFSKSGFTKGCIDKANELGNVSLIAYDDILKYNNKN
;
A
#
# COMPACT_ATOMS: atom_id res chain seq x y z
N GLU A 1 -7.27 14.15 -0.83
CA GLU A 1 -8.16 14.01 -2.00
C GLU A 1 -9.40 13.22 -1.58
N ASP A 2 -10.60 13.69 -2.00
CA ASP A 2 -11.86 13.04 -1.59
C ASP A 2 -12.11 11.78 -2.44
N ASN A 3 -12.06 10.62 -1.80
CA ASN A 3 -12.27 9.32 -2.46
C ASN A 3 -13.68 9.16 -3.04
N MET A 4 -14.70 9.86 -2.49
CA MET A 4 -16.04 9.87 -3.03
C MET A 4 -16.07 10.51 -4.43
N PHE A 5 -15.43 11.66 -4.62
CA PHE A 5 -15.30 12.29 -5.93
C PHE A 5 -14.51 11.44 -6.92
N ARG A 6 -13.41 10.83 -6.49
CA ARG A 6 -12.63 9.89 -7.34
C ARG A 6 -13.51 8.73 -7.82
N PHE A 7 -14.28 8.11 -6.92
CA PHE A 7 -15.22 7.05 -7.24
C PHE A 7 -16.26 7.55 -8.23
N TRP A 8 -16.86 8.71 -7.93
CA TRP A 8 -17.93 9.30 -8.75
C TRP A 8 -17.42 9.56 -10.18
N TYR A 9 -16.31 10.28 -10.34
CA TYR A 9 -15.76 10.60 -11.67
C TYR A 9 -15.33 9.36 -12.46
N ARG A 10 -14.87 8.32 -11.80
CA ARG A 10 -14.43 7.11 -12.48
C ARG A 10 -15.59 6.24 -12.96
N PHE A 11 -16.68 6.13 -12.20
CA PHE A 11 -17.69 5.10 -12.43
C PHE A 11 -19.07 5.65 -12.77
N VAL A 12 -19.46 6.82 -12.26
CA VAL A 12 -20.84 7.31 -12.38
C VAL A 12 -21.14 7.89 -13.76
N PRO A 13 -20.30 8.73 -14.39
CA PRO A 13 -20.62 9.36 -15.67
C PRO A 13 -20.92 8.34 -16.77
N GLU A 14 -20.10 7.30 -16.91
CA GLU A 14 -20.30 6.26 -17.93
C GLU A 14 -21.54 5.40 -17.70
N ASN A 15 -22.02 5.32 -16.46
CA ASN A 15 -23.20 4.55 -16.08
C ASN A 15 -24.43 5.42 -15.79
N SER A 16 -24.36 6.72 -16.00
CA SER A 16 -25.40 7.69 -15.61
C SER A 16 -26.78 7.38 -16.20
N SER A 17 -26.84 7.00 -17.48
CA SER A 17 -28.11 6.63 -18.16
C SER A 17 -28.76 5.37 -17.57
N ILE A 18 -27.97 4.44 -17.04
CA ILE A 18 -28.46 3.21 -16.42
C ILE A 18 -28.94 3.50 -15.00
N ILE A 19 -28.15 4.29 -14.28
CA ILE A 19 -28.45 4.70 -12.89
C ILE A 19 -29.74 5.54 -12.87
N SER A 20 -29.89 6.50 -13.77
CA SER A 20 -31.10 7.38 -13.86
C SER A 20 -32.37 6.61 -14.19
N ARG A 21 -32.27 5.43 -14.80
CA ARG A 21 -33.38 4.51 -15.07
C ARG A 21 -33.67 3.55 -13.93
N GLY A 22 -32.94 3.65 -12.81
CA GLY A 22 -33.08 2.77 -11.65
C GLY A 22 -32.50 1.37 -11.82
N ALA A 23 -31.73 1.09 -12.90
CA ALA A 23 -31.12 -0.20 -13.14
C ALA A 23 -29.78 -0.35 -12.37
N VAL A 24 -29.83 -0.23 -11.04
CA VAL A 24 -28.66 -0.18 -10.14
C VAL A 24 -27.83 -1.46 -10.23
N GLU A 25 -28.47 -2.64 -10.26
CA GLU A 25 -27.77 -3.93 -10.36
C GLU A 25 -26.95 -4.05 -11.65
N LEU A 26 -27.49 -3.53 -12.76
CA LEU A 26 -26.77 -3.51 -14.03
C LEU A 26 -25.58 -2.54 -13.98
N ALA A 27 -25.74 -1.39 -13.37
CA ALA A 27 -24.63 -0.45 -13.16
C ALA A 27 -23.54 -1.10 -12.29
N TYR A 28 -23.93 -1.73 -11.16
CA TYR A 28 -23.02 -2.41 -10.28
C TYR A 28 -22.23 -3.54 -10.98
N SER A 29 -22.90 -4.38 -11.77
CA SER A 29 -22.24 -5.48 -12.49
C SER A 29 -21.15 -5.00 -13.47
N ARG A 30 -21.28 -3.76 -14.00
CA ARG A 30 -20.27 -3.13 -14.86
C ARG A 30 -19.10 -2.55 -14.07
N ILE A 31 -19.36 -2.06 -12.86
CA ILE A 31 -18.36 -1.42 -11.99
C ILE A 31 -17.58 -2.46 -11.20
N ALA A 32 -18.23 -3.52 -10.72
CA ALA A 32 -17.67 -4.51 -9.82
C ALA A 32 -16.31 -5.10 -10.26
N PRO A 33 -16.05 -5.41 -11.54
CA PRO A 33 -14.75 -5.92 -11.98
C PRO A 33 -13.57 -4.96 -11.73
N TYR A 34 -13.84 -3.66 -11.65
CA TYR A 34 -12.82 -2.61 -11.50
C TYR A 34 -12.66 -2.12 -10.05
N LEU A 35 -13.54 -2.56 -9.14
CA LEU A 35 -13.50 -2.10 -7.75
C LEU A 35 -12.24 -2.52 -7.02
N SER A 36 -11.71 -3.70 -7.30
CA SER A 36 -10.49 -4.17 -6.64
C SER A 36 -9.29 -3.29 -6.95
N ASP A 37 -9.10 -2.95 -8.24
CA ASP A 37 -8.00 -2.06 -8.67
C ASP A 37 -8.18 -0.64 -8.11
N TYR A 38 -9.44 -0.14 -8.13
CA TYR A 38 -9.75 1.15 -7.54
C TYR A 38 -9.39 1.17 -6.04
N MET A 39 -9.79 0.15 -5.30
CA MET A 39 -9.51 0.01 -3.87
C MET A 39 -8.02 -0.18 -3.58
N GLY A 40 -7.25 -0.79 -4.49
CA GLY A 40 -5.80 -0.87 -4.37
C GLY A 40 -5.16 0.51 -4.22
N ALA A 41 -5.49 1.42 -5.15
CA ALA A 41 -4.97 2.79 -5.10
C ALA A 41 -5.46 3.59 -3.87
N VAL A 42 -6.71 3.36 -3.42
CA VAL A 42 -7.23 3.95 -2.18
C VAL A 42 -6.48 3.42 -0.96
N PHE A 43 -6.19 2.13 -0.96
CA PHE A 43 -5.48 1.49 0.16
C PHE A 43 -4.03 1.99 0.29
N GLU A 44 -3.31 2.19 -0.82
CA GLU A 44 -1.98 2.81 -0.80
C GLU A 44 -2.01 4.18 -0.10
N GLU A 45 -3.03 4.99 -0.41
CA GLU A 45 -3.18 6.31 0.22
C GLU A 45 -3.50 6.21 1.71
N ILE A 46 -4.36 5.27 2.11
CA ILE A 46 -4.64 4.97 3.52
C ILE A 46 -3.36 4.54 4.26
N CYS A 47 -2.53 3.69 3.65
CA CYS A 47 -1.26 3.24 4.23
C CYS A 47 -0.28 4.42 4.44
N LYS A 48 -0.17 5.34 3.47
CA LYS A 48 0.63 6.55 3.61
C LYS A 48 0.12 7.46 4.74
N GLN A 49 -1.19 7.68 4.81
CA GLN A 49 -1.80 8.46 5.89
C GLN A 49 -1.57 7.82 7.27
N TYR A 50 -1.63 6.50 7.35
CA TYR A 50 -1.32 5.76 8.57
C TYR A 50 0.14 5.97 9.01
N LEU A 51 1.11 5.89 8.09
CA LEU A 51 2.51 6.16 8.40
C LEU A 51 2.72 7.61 8.88
N TRP A 52 2.12 8.59 8.20
CA TRP A 52 2.16 9.99 8.63
C TRP A 52 1.56 10.19 10.02
N LYS A 53 0.41 9.57 10.29
CA LYS A 53 -0.23 9.66 11.61
C LYS A 53 0.65 9.05 12.71
N ARG A 54 1.30 7.92 12.46
CA ARG A 54 2.26 7.31 13.38
C ARG A 54 3.47 8.20 13.62
N LEU A 55 4.01 8.81 12.58
CA LEU A 55 5.14 9.75 12.71
C LEU A 55 4.76 10.94 13.59
N LEU A 56 3.63 11.58 13.34
CA LEU A 56 3.15 12.74 14.10
C LEU A 56 2.85 12.41 15.57
N ASN A 57 2.46 11.18 15.86
CA ASN A 57 2.22 10.70 17.22
C ASN A 57 3.49 10.19 17.93
N GLY A 58 4.64 10.15 17.25
CA GLY A 58 5.88 9.61 17.80
C GLY A 58 5.97 8.09 17.87
N ASP A 59 5.08 7.38 17.17
CA ASP A 59 4.99 5.90 17.17
C ASP A 59 5.70 5.27 15.95
N SER A 60 6.37 6.07 15.11
CA SER A 60 7.02 5.59 13.91
C SER A 60 8.38 4.95 14.19
N GLU A 61 8.67 3.85 13.53
CA GLU A 61 9.99 3.18 13.55
C GLU A 61 11.06 4.00 12.80
N ILE A 62 10.62 4.84 11.86
CA ILE A 62 11.48 5.67 11.02
C ILE A 62 10.98 7.11 11.04
N ASP A 63 11.86 8.03 11.39
CA ASP A 63 11.62 9.48 11.36
C ASP A 63 11.88 10.02 9.94
N PHE A 64 10.92 9.75 9.04
CA PHE A 64 11.01 10.15 7.63
C PHE A 64 10.60 11.61 7.42
N THR A 65 11.12 12.24 6.38
CA THR A 65 10.79 13.61 6.00
C THR A 65 9.70 13.69 4.94
N ASP A 66 9.61 12.70 4.08
CA ASP A 66 8.60 12.59 3.04
C ASP A 66 8.43 11.14 2.61
N ILE A 67 7.26 10.79 2.07
CA ILE A 67 6.98 9.48 1.49
C ILE A 67 6.22 9.63 0.17
N GLY A 68 6.58 8.81 -0.80
CA GLY A 68 5.95 8.79 -2.12
C GLY A 68 5.98 7.42 -2.76
N ARG A 69 5.49 7.33 -3.98
CA ARG A 69 5.59 6.17 -4.86
C ARG A 69 6.81 6.31 -5.77
N TRP A 70 7.47 5.23 -6.05
CA TRP A 70 8.57 5.20 -7.01
C TRP A 70 8.29 4.20 -8.13
N TRP A 71 8.65 4.57 -9.34
CA TRP A 71 8.70 3.66 -10.49
C TRP A 71 9.94 3.97 -11.32
N GLY A 72 10.52 2.94 -11.92
CA GLY A 72 11.72 3.10 -12.74
C GLY A 72 12.13 1.79 -13.39
N THR A 73 13.16 1.86 -14.22
CA THR A 73 13.72 0.68 -14.87
C THR A 73 14.86 0.11 -14.02
N ASN A 74 14.76 -1.18 -13.69
CA ASN A 74 15.84 -1.88 -13.03
C ASN A 74 17.03 -2.03 -14.04
N PRO A 75 18.20 -1.47 -13.73
CA PRO A 75 19.33 -1.49 -14.66
C PRO A 75 19.89 -2.88 -14.95
N LYS A 76 19.65 -3.85 -14.06
CA LYS A 76 20.12 -5.23 -14.21
C LYS A 76 19.17 -6.08 -15.05
N THR A 77 17.87 -5.99 -14.78
CA THR A 77 16.84 -6.83 -15.44
C THR A 77 16.24 -6.13 -16.66
N ARG A 78 16.41 -4.82 -16.80
CA ARG A 78 15.76 -3.94 -17.79
C ARG A 78 14.22 -3.97 -17.73
N GLN A 79 13.66 -4.40 -16.61
CA GLN A 79 12.22 -4.43 -16.37
C GLN A 79 11.79 -3.18 -15.60
N GLN A 80 10.53 -2.79 -15.81
CA GLN A 80 9.90 -1.75 -15.01
C GLN A 80 9.64 -2.30 -13.61
N GLU A 81 10.07 -1.53 -12.61
CA GLU A 81 9.90 -1.84 -11.20
C GLU A 81 9.13 -0.70 -10.52
N GLU A 82 8.40 -1.05 -9.50
CA GLU A 82 7.58 -0.12 -8.75
C GLU A 82 7.65 -0.43 -7.25
N ILE A 83 7.62 0.61 -6.44
CA ILE A 83 7.52 0.54 -4.99
C ILE A 83 6.41 1.49 -4.57
N ASP A 84 5.39 0.97 -3.89
CA ASP A 84 4.17 1.70 -3.54
C ASP A 84 4.46 2.85 -2.57
N ILE A 85 5.37 2.62 -1.62
CA ILE A 85 5.80 3.62 -0.65
C ILE A 85 7.32 3.58 -0.51
N ILE A 86 7.97 4.71 -0.75
CA ILE A 86 9.38 4.92 -0.44
C ILE A 86 9.52 6.26 0.27
N GLY A 87 10.39 6.32 1.26
CA GLY A 87 10.70 7.55 1.97
C GLY A 87 12.11 7.56 2.49
N SER A 88 12.68 8.75 2.62
CA SER A 88 14.02 8.95 3.16
C SER A 88 13.95 9.58 4.55
N ALA A 89 14.92 9.26 5.37
CA ALA A 89 15.12 9.78 6.70
C ALA A 89 16.58 10.19 6.93
N ALA A 90 16.85 10.82 8.07
CA ALA A 90 18.21 11.19 8.46
C ALA A 90 19.14 9.96 8.54
N LYS A 91 20.46 10.20 8.55
CA LYS A 91 21.51 9.17 8.72
C LYS A 91 21.47 8.07 7.65
N ASN A 92 21.24 8.44 6.39
CA ASN A 92 21.19 7.51 5.26
C ASN A 92 20.24 6.33 5.48
N THR A 93 19.06 6.63 6.01
CA THR A 93 18.00 5.66 6.31
C THR A 93 16.85 5.84 5.34
N ALA A 94 16.20 4.74 4.95
CA ALA A 94 15.00 4.79 4.13
C ALA A 94 13.96 3.78 4.60
N LEU A 95 12.69 4.06 4.31
CA LEU A 95 11.60 3.12 4.41
C LEU A 95 11.12 2.71 3.02
N PHE A 96 10.67 1.48 2.91
CA PHE A 96 10.10 0.88 1.71
C PHE A 96 8.80 0.18 2.09
N GLY A 97 7.72 0.40 1.34
CA GLY A 97 6.42 -0.19 1.62
C GLY A 97 5.77 -0.80 0.39
N GLU A 98 5.06 -1.90 0.60
CA GLU A 98 4.24 -2.57 -0.40
C GLU A 98 2.83 -2.75 0.14
N CYS A 99 1.82 -2.45 -0.68
CA CYS A 99 0.42 -2.45 -0.29
C CYS A 99 -0.37 -3.49 -1.09
N LYS A 100 -1.04 -4.43 -0.40
CA LYS A 100 -1.81 -5.50 -1.05
C LYS A 100 -3.27 -5.48 -0.62
N TRP A 101 -4.14 -5.00 -1.52
CA TRP A 101 -5.60 -5.02 -1.36
C TRP A 101 -6.17 -6.24 -2.10
N ARG A 102 -6.01 -7.43 -1.52
CA ARG A 102 -6.52 -8.69 -2.05
C ARG A 102 -7.08 -9.58 -0.93
N ASN A 103 -7.90 -10.56 -1.30
CA ASN A 103 -8.53 -11.45 -0.30
C ASN A 103 -7.58 -12.53 0.22
N GLU A 104 -6.51 -12.82 -0.49
CA GLU A 104 -5.48 -13.77 -0.08
C GLU A 104 -4.49 -13.11 0.87
N SER A 105 -4.01 -13.89 1.85
CA SER A 105 -2.92 -13.47 2.73
C SER A 105 -1.64 -13.19 1.94
N VAL A 106 -0.90 -12.18 2.35
CA VAL A 106 0.39 -11.84 1.73
C VAL A 106 1.43 -12.90 2.06
N ASP A 107 2.06 -13.43 1.04
CA ASP A 107 3.08 -14.47 1.13
C ASP A 107 4.51 -13.89 1.22
N LEU A 108 5.48 -14.78 1.47
CA LEU A 108 6.89 -14.47 1.55
C LEU A 108 7.44 -13.78 0.30
N GLY A 109 6.96 -14.18 -0.90
CA GLY A 109 7.45 -13.65 -2.17
C GLY A 109 7.27 -12.14 -2.32
N VAL A 110 6.20 -11.58 -1.74
CA VAL A 110 5.98 -10.13 -1.72
C VAL A 110 7.07 -9.41 -0.92
N LEU A 111 7.39 -9.90 0.27
CA LEU A 111 8.46 -9.34 1.11
C LEU A 111 9.84 -9.46 0.42
N GLU A 112 10.15 -10.61 -0.13
CA GLU A 112 11.42 -10.84 -0.85
C GLU A 112 11.55 -9.91 -2.06
N THR A 113 10.47 -9.72 -2.81
CA THR A 113 10.43 -8.78 -3.95
C THR A 113 10.72 -7.35 -3.51
N LEU A 114 10.08 -6.88 -2.42
CA LEU A 114 10.32 -5.53 -1.89
C LEU A 114 11.78 -5.36 -1.42
N VAL A 115 12.31 -6.34 -0.71
CA VAL A 115 13.72 -6.35 -0.27
C VAL A 115 14.66 -6.30 -1.48
N GLU A 116 14.40 -7.08 -2.53
CA GLU A 116 15.23 -7.07 -3.75
C GLU A 116 15.16 -5.72 -4.46
N ARG A 117 13.95 -5.15 -4.65
CA ARG A 117 13.77 -3.81 -5.24
C ARG A 117 14.48 -2.72 -4.44
N SER A 118 14.51 -2.83 -3.12
CA SER A 118 15.21 -1.86 -2.27
C SER A 118 16.72 -1.79 -2.53
N LYS A 119 17.33 -2.82 -3.14
CA LYS A 119 18.75 -2.84 -3.51
C LYS A 119 19.09 -1.88 -4.67
N LEU A 120 18.07 -1.36 -5.37
CA LEU A 120 18.25 -0.29 -6.35
C LEU A 120 18.68 1.04 -5.71
N PHE A 121 18.53 1.15 -4.38
CA PHE A 121 18.81 2.36 -3.62
C PHE A 121 19.95 2.12 -2.63
N ASN A 122 20.87 3.08 -2.59
CA ASN A 122 22.04 3.00 -1.71
C ASN A 122 21.76 3.69 -0.37
N PHE A 123 21.03 2.98 0.51
CA PHE A 123 20.81 3.39 1.90
C PHE A 123 21.44 2.38 2.85
N ASP A 124 22.09 2.86 3.93
CA ASP A 124 22.75 2.03 4.93
C ASP A 124 21.74 1.29 5.81
N LYS A 125 20.65 1.95 6.13
CA LYS A 125 19.57 1.40 6.95
C LYS A 125 18.26 1.43 6.18
N LYS A 126 17.57 0.30 6.18
CA LYS A 126 16.29 0.15 5.47
C LYS A 126 15.27 -0.46 6.43
N HIS A 127 14.06 0.07 6.43
CA HIS A 127 12.92 -0.51 7.12
C HIS A 127 11.84 -0.83 6.10
N PHE A 128 11.18 -1.97 6.26
CA PHE A 128 10.19 -2.47 5.32
C PHE A 128 8.81 -2.50 5.97
N TYR A 129 7.81 -2.04 5.25
CA TYR A 129 6.40 -2.11 5.63
C TYR A 129 5.65 -2.94 4.61
N ILE A 130 4.95 -3.97 5.05
CA ILE A 130 4.02 -4.70 4.20
C ILE A 130 2.61 -4.49 4.74
N PHE A 131 1.77 -3.90 3.92
CA PHE A 131 0.37 -3.66 4.25
C PHE A 131 -0.50 -4.69 3.55
N SER A 132 -1.43 -5.29 4.28
CA SER A 132 -2.33 -6.32 3.76
C SER A 132 -3.77 -6.09 4.19
N LYS A 133 -4.71 -6.28 3.24
CA LYS A 133 -6.14 -6.37 3.56
C LYS A 133 -6.44 -7.60 4.41
N SER A 134 -5.85 -8.75 4.10
CA SER A 134 -6.27 -10.07 4.59
C SER A 134 -5.22 -10.80 5.44
N GLY A 135 -4.21 -10.04 5.93
CA GLY A 135 -3.16 -10.59 6.78
C GLY A 135 -2.03 -11.27 6.01
N PHE A 136 -1.26 -12.13 6.69
CA PHE A 136 0.01 -12.65 6.23
C PHE A 136 0.10 -14.16 6.42
N THR A 137 0.81 -14.84 5.52
CA THR A 137 1.13 -16.25 5.70
C THR A 137 2.19 -16.44 6.79
N LYS A 138 2.25 -17.64 7.39
CA LYS A 138 3.25 -17.98 8.38
C LYS A 138 4.69 -17.74 7.86
N GLY A 139 4.99 -18.13 6.62
CA GLY A 139 6.30 -17.91 6.02
C GLY A 139 6.70 -16.43 5.91
N CYS A 140 5.74 -15.55 5.60
CA CYS A 140 5.97 -14.10 5.59
C CYS A 140 6.27 -13.58 7.00
N ILE A 141 5.51 -14.01 8.00
CA ILE A 141 5.70 -13.62 9.41
C ILE A 141 7.06 -14.09 9.94
N ASP A 142 7.41 -15.36 9.72
CA ASP A 142 8.66 -15.93 10.18
C ASP A 142 9.86 -15.17 9.58
N LYS A 143 9.79 -14.84 8.28
CA LYS A 143 10.85 -14.07 7.59
C LYS A 143 10.94 -12.62 8.07
N ALA A 144 9.82 -11.97 8.31
CA ALA A 144 9.80 -10.62 8.87
C ALA A 144 10.48 -10.56 10.25
N ASN A 145 10.20 -11.55 11.10
CA ASN A 145 10.83 -11.70 12.42
C ASN A 145 12.33 -11.97 12.32
N GLU A 146 12.77 -12.81 11.37
CA GLU A 146 14.19 -13.09 11.11
C GLU A 146 14.96 -11.82 10.70
N LEU A 147 14.37 -11.01 9.81
CA LEU A 147 14.98 -9.77 9.33
C LEU A 147 15.03 -8.67 10.40
N GLY A 148 14.04 -8.60 11.29
CA GLY A 148 14.00 -7.67 12.42
C GLY A 148 13.75 -6.19 12.06
N ASN A 149 13.72 -5.85 10.78
CA ASN A 149 13.46 -4.50 10.26
C ASN A 149 12.23 -4.45 9.33
N VAL A 150 11.25 -5.31 9.59
CA VAL A 150 10.01 -5.43 8.82
C VAL A 150 8.81 -5.25 9.74
N SER A 151 7.91 -4.35 9.36
CA SER A 151 6.60 -4.17 10.00
C SER A 151 5.51 -4.74 9.10
N LEU A 152 4.79 -5.75 9.60
CA LEU A 152 3.63 -6.34 8.94
C LEU A 152 2.36 -5.69 9.52
N ILE A 153 1.57 -5.04 8.69
CA ILE A 153 0.42 -4.24 9.12
C ILE A 153 -0.83 -4.69 8.36
N ALA A 154 -1.76 -5.30 9.09
CA ALA A 154 -3.06 -5.63 8.52
C ALA A 154 -3.99 -4.42 8.50
N TYR A 155 -4.98 -4.41 7.61
CA TYR A 155 -5.97 -3.34 7.54
C TYR A 155 -6.71 -3.13 8.87
N ASP A 156 -7.01 -4.21 9.58
CA ASP A 156 -7.63 -4.13 10.91
C ASP A 156 -6.77 -3.39 11.95
N ASP A 157 -5.44 -3.47 11.83
CA ASP A 157 -4.52 -2.75 12.72
C ASP A 157 -4.55 -1.25 12.44
N ILE A 158 -4.67 -0.86 11.16
CA ILE A 158 -4.87 0.54 10.76
C ILE A 158 -6.18 1.08 11.35
N LEU A 159 -7.28 0.31 11.24
CA LEU A 159 -8.58 0.71 11.80
C LEU A 159 -8.52 0.87 13.33
N LYS A 160 -7.91 -0.08 14.03
CA LYS A 160 -7.74 -0.02 15.49
C LYS A 160 -6.91 1.19 15.92
N TYR A 161 -5.84 1.47 15.20
CA TYR A 161 -4.98 2.63 15.48
C TYR A 161 -5.73 3.94 15.28
N ASN A 162 -6.51 4.05 14.20
CA ASN A 162 -7.29 5.25 13.90
C ASN A 162 -8.41 5.53 14.90
N ASN A 163 -8.97 4.48 15.53
CA ASN A 163 -10.04 4.60 16.51
C ASN A 163 -9.54 4.91 17.93
N LYS A 164 -8.24 4.76 18.20
CA LYS A 164 -7.66 5.05 19.52
C LYS A 164 -7.15 6.49 19.67
N ASN A 165 -6.95 7.16 18.56
CA ASN A 165 -6.37 8.50 18.43
C ASN A 165 -7.27 9.37 17.53
#